data_453aeeb47f4c2e0a019624997b40f885
#
_entry.id   453aeeb47f4c2e0a019624997b40f885
#
_cell.length_a   1.000
_cell.length_b   1.000
_cell.length_c   1.000
_cell.angle_alpha   90.00
_cell.angle_beta   90.00
_cell.angle_gamma   90.00
#
_symmetry.space_group_name_H-M   'P 1'
#
loop_
_entity.id
_entity.type
_entity.pdbx_description
1 polymer ?
#
loop_
_entity_poly.entity_id
_entity_poly.type
_entity_poly.pdbx_seq_one_letter_code
_entity_poly.pdbx_strand_id
1 'polypeptide(L)'
;MRRRRFLTAVAGGTVVGLAGCNSGTFGPNERQLDAQRTELQERNDAVVGMKTPDNAFAPTTVTIGVGERVGWINDSEWSHTVTAYEDGLPDEAAFFTTGAYDTEQAARDAWPDGDLEVGETYEHTFEVAGEYDYFCVPHEDEMVGTVIVKDE
;
A
#
# COMPACT_ATOMS: atom_id res chain seq x y z
N MET A 1 -17.96 34.83 56.55
CA MET A 1 -17.86 33.88 55.43
C MET A 1 -16.87 34.40 54.41
N ARG A 2 -15.68 33.86 54.38
CA ARG A 2 -14.62 34.27 53.45
C ARG A 2 -14.66 33.40 52.21
N ARG A 3 -14.97 33.99 51.07
CA ARG A 3 -14.90 33.33 49.74
C ARG A 3 -13.42 33.29 49.34
N ARG A 4 -12.85 32.11 49.31
CA ARG A 4 -11.50 31.89 48.71
C ARG A 4 -11.70 31.82 47.21
N ARG A 5 -11.09 32.77 46.49
CA ARG A 5 -10.93 32.75 45.05
C ARG A 5 -9.73 31.88 44.73
N PHE A 6 -9.97 30.77 44.03
CA PHE A 6 -8.88 30.01 43.43
C PHE A 6 -8.54 30.66 42.09
N LEU A 7 -7.34 31.19 42.00
CA LEU A 7 -6.74 31.64 40.77
C LEU A 7 -6.18 30.40 40.07
N THR A 8 -6.82 29.98 38.98
CA THR A 8 -6.27 28.95 38.09
C THR A 8 -5.28 29.63 37.17
N ALA A 9 -4.02 29.39 37.39
CA ALA A 9 -2.96 29.79 36.48
C ALA A 9 -3.03 28.86 35.25
N VAL A 10 -3.42 29.39 34.11
CA VAL A 10 -3.29 28.75 32.83
C VAL A 10 -1.83 28.89 32.39
N ALA A 11 -1.07 27.83 32.55
CA ALA A 11 0.24 27.74 31.95
C ALA A 11 0.06 27.53 30.42
N GLY A 12 0.29 28.61 29.70
CA GLY A 12 0.34 28.53 28.22
C GLY A 12 1.56 27.75 27.79
N GLY A 13 1.34 26.49 27.41
CA GLY A 13 2.33 25.71 26.71
C GLY A 13 2.41 26.21 25.26
N THR A 14 3.45 26.96 24.96
CA THR A 14 3.82 27.26 23.57
C THR A 14 4.27 25.95 22.92
N VAL A 15 3.39 25.38 22.13
CA VAL A 15 3.77 24.35 21.18
C VAL A 15 4.60 25.05 20.10
N VAL A 16 5.91 24.96 20.23
CA VAL A 16 6.80 25.33 19.14
C VAL A 16 6.61 24.25 18.07
N GLY A 17 5.75 24.52 17.14
CA GLY A 17 5.65 23.75 15.90
C GLY A 17 6.98 23.91 15.19
N LEU A 18 7.80 22.88 15.22
CA LEU A 18 8.88 22.73 14.27
C LEU A 18 8.24 22.49 12.91
N ALA A 19 7.88 23.57 12.25
CA ALA A 19 7.64 23.54 10.82
C ALA A 19 9.01 23.28 10.19
N GLY A 20 9.36 22.03 10.08
CA GLY A 20 10.44 21.60 9.22
C GLY A 20 10.00 21.87 7.79
N CYS A 21 10.38 23.03 7.27
CA CYS A 21 10.35 23.26 5.83
C CYS A 21 11.33 22.29 5.20
N ASN A 22 10.88 21.09 4.92
CA ASN A 22 11.60 20.22 4.02
C ASN A 22 11.19 20.58 2.60
N SER A 23 11.79 21.62 2.06
CA SER A 23 11.68 21.97 0.66
C SER A 23 12.61 21.08 -0.15
N GLY A 24 12.38 19.77 -0.08
CA GLY A 24 13.04 18.77 -0.91
C GLY A 24 12.00 18.03 -1.72
N THR A 25 12.03 18.23 -3.01
CA THR A 25 11.19 17.62 -4.05
C THR A 25 11.51 16.14 -4.25
N PHE A 26 11.84 15.42 -3.19
CA PHE A 26 12.22 14.01 -3.25
C PHE A 26 11.25 13.22 -2.37
N GLY A 27 10.83 12.06 -2.86
CA GLY A 27 9.98 11.14 -2.14
C GLY A 27 10.54 10.75 -0.76
N PRO A 28 9.88 9.85 -0.05
CA PRO A 28 10.31 9.45 1.28
C PRO A 28 11.74 8.91 1.27
N ASN A 29 12.52 9.26 2.30
CA ASN A 29 13.86 8.72 2.45
C ASN A 29 13.80 7.24 2.92
N GLU A 30 14.94 6.54 2.87
CA GLU A 30 15.03 5.12 3.25
C GLU A 30 14.44 4.80 4.63
N ARG A 31 14.67 5.66 5.63
CA ARG A 31 14.11 5.47 6.97
C ARG A 31 12.59 5.57 7.00
N GLN A 32 12.03 6.45 6.19
CA GLN A 32 10.58 6.60 6.06
C GLN A 32 9.99 5.40 5.35
N LEU A 33 10.64 4.89 4.31
CA LEU A 33 10.24 3.66 3.60
C LEU A 33 10.29 2.44 4.53
N ASP A 34 11.37 2.30 5.32
CA ASP A 34 11.50 1.22 6.29
C ASP A 34 10.42 1.28 7.37
N ALA A 35 10.09 2.47 7.86
CA ALA A 35 9.03 2.68 8.83
C ALA A 35 7.66 2.32 8.24
N GLN A 36 7.37 2.74 7.03
CA GLN A 36 6.13 2.42 6.32
C GLN A 36 6.02 0.92 6.05
N ARG A 37 7.10 0.28 5.65
CA ARG A 37 7.16 -1.17 5.46
C ARG A 37 6.88 -1.92 6.76
N THR A 38 7.50 -1.52 7.86
CA THR A 38 7.29 -2.11 9.19
C THR A 38 5.83 -1.99 9.61
N GLU A 39 5.26 -0.79 9.47
CA GLU A 39 3.87 -0.53 9.78
C GLU A 39 2.92 -1.38 8.91
N LEU A 40 3.25 -1.53 7.63
CA LEU A 40 2.49 -2.38 6.71
C LEU A 40 2.57 -3.86 7.12
N GLN A 41 3.74 -4.34 7.54
CA GLN A 41 3.94 -5.71 8.02
C GLN A 41 3.15 -6.01 9.30
N GLU A 42 2.95 -5.02 10.16
CA GLU A 42 2.14 -5.19 11.38
C GLU A 42 0.65 -5.36 11.10
N ARG A 43 0.18 -4.85 9.95
CA ARG A 43 -1.23 -4.87 9.56
C ARG A 43 -1.61 -5.97 8.56
N ASN A 44 -0.62 -6.59 7.95
CA ASN A 44 -0.83 -7.54 6.86
C ASN A 44 -0.10 -8.86 7.12
N ASP A 45 -0.65 -9.93 6.58
CA ASP A 45 -0.10 -11.28 6.71
C ASP A 45 1.08 -11.51 5.76
N ALA A 46 1.11 -10.79 4.65
CA ALA A 46 2.24 -10.73 3.73
C ALA A 46 2.43 -9.31 3.17
N VAL A 47 3.66 -8.97 2.85
CA VAL A 47 4.01 -7.67 2.25
C VAL A 47 4.86 -7.88 1.01
N VAL A 48 4.50 -7.19 -0.06
CA VAL A 48 5.19 -7.20 -1.34
C VAL A 48 5.78 -5.82 -1.61
N GLY A 49 7.06 -5.76 -1.89
CA GLY A 49 7.74 -4.54 -2.34
C GLY A 49 7.81 -4.44 -3.87
N MET A 50 8.18 -3.26 -4.34
CA MET A 50 8.38 -2.98 -5.76
C MET A 50 9.81 -2.52 -5.97
N LYS A 51 10.55 -3.20 -6.85
CA LYS A 51 12.01 -3.00 -6.98
C LYS A 51 12.41 -2.39 -8.31
N THR A 52 13.41 -1.55 -8.26
CA THR A 52 14.18 -1.07 -9.40
C THR A 52 15.60 -1.66 -9.37
N PRO A 53 16.28 -1.77 -10.53
CA PRO A 53 15.83 -1.38 -11.87
C PRO A 53 14.95 -2.41 -12.59
N ASP A 54 14.70 -3.57 -11.99
CA ASP A 54 14.12 -4.72 -12.68
C ASP A 54 12.58 -4.66 -12.82
N ASN A 55 11.93 -3.61 -12.31
CA ASN A 55 10.46 -3.47 -12.30
C ASN A 55 9.78 -4.78 -11.84
N ALA A 56 10.09 -5.20 -10.62
CA ALA A 56 9.63 -6.49 -10.11
C ALA A 56 8.88 -6.36 -8.78
N PHE A 57 7.85 -7.18 -8.61
CA PHE A 57 7.27 -7.43 -7.29
C PHE A 57 8.19 -8.36 -6.49
N ALA A 58 8.44 -8.03 -5.24
CA ALA A 58 9.33 -8.81 -4.36
C ALA A 58 8.71 -9.04 -2.97
N PRO A 59 8.39 -10.29 -2.60
CA PRO A 59 8.52 -11.50 -3.42
C PRO A 59 7.54 -11.55 -4.60
N THR A 60 7.86 -12.31 -5.63
CA THR A 60 6.99 -12.50 -6.81
C THR A 60 5.74 -13.32 -6.47
N THR A 61 5.87 -14.27 -5.54
CA THR A 61 4.77 -15.13 -5.09
C THR A 61 4.68 -15.08 -3.57
N VAL A 62 3.47 -14.88 -3.05
CA VAL A 62 3.17 -14.98 -1.63
C VAL A 62 2.06 -16.01 -1.42
N THR A 63 2.09 -16.69 -0.28
CA THR A 63 1.07 -17.65 0.13
C THR A 63 0.45 -17.21 1.44
N ILE A 64 -0.87 -17.11 1.46
CA ILE A 64 -1.67 -16.72 2.63
C ILE A 64 -2.87 -17.65 2.80
N GLY A 65 -3.60 -17.51 3.89
CA GLY A 65 -4.87 -18.18 4.13
C GLY A 65 -6.08 -17.34 3.75
N VAL A 66 -7.24 -17.98 3.63
CA VAL A 66 -8.53 -17.30 3.43
C VAL A 66 -8.79 -16.31 4.56
N GLY A 67 -9.20 -15.10 4.23
CA GLY A 67 -9.45 -14.00 5.17
C GLY A 67 -8.21 -13.18 5.53
N GLU A 68 -7.04 -13.59 5.08
CA GLU A 68 -5.78 -12.89 5.31
C GLU A 68 -5.56 -11.77 4.27
N ARG A 69 -4.63 -10.89 4.60
CA ARG A 69 -4.40 -9.65 3.86
C ARG A 69 -2.98 -9.56 3.33
N VAL A 70 -2.85 -9.08 2.11
CA VAL A 70 -1.57 -8.69 1.51
C VAL A 70 -1.48 -7.17 1.42
N GLY A 71 -0.33 -6.63 1.78
CA GLY A 71 0.02 -5.24 1.58
C GLY A 71 1.12 -5.11 0.52
N TRP A 72 1.00 -4.09 -0.32
CA TRP A 72 2.02 -3.70 -1.29
C TRP A 72 2.57 -2.33 -0.92
N ILE A 73 3.86 -2.15 -1.07
CA ILE A 73 4.52 -0.85 -0.90
C ILE A 73 5.39 -0.55 -2.11
N ASN A 74 5.23 0.66 -2.65
CA ASN A 74 6.16 1.13 -3.67
C ASN A 74 7.41 1.73 -3.01
N ASP A 75 8.44 0.93 -2.90
CA ASP A 75 9.76 1.33 -2.41
C ASP A 75 10.79 1.49 -3.55
N SER A 76 10.29 1.67 -4.77
CA SER A 76 11.08 1.98 -5.95
C SER A 76 11.05 3.48 -6.29
N GLU A 77 11.84 3.89 -7.27
CA GLU A 77 11.88 5.27 -7.77
C GLU A 77 10.81 5.59 -8.82
N TRP A 78 10.05 4.59 -9.27
CA TRP A 78 9.05 4.70 -10.34
C TRP A 78 7.65 4.47 -9.82
N SER A 79 6.65 5.05 -10.48
CA SER A 79 5.25 4.77 -10.19
C SER A 79 4.86 3.38 -10.71
N HIS A 80 4.04 2.66 -9.94
CA HIS A 80 3.57 1.33 -10.28
C HIS A 80 2.09 1.16 -9.94
N THR A 81 1.45 0.17 -10.54
CA THR A 81 0.11 -0.28 -10.15
C THR A 81 0.14 -1.72 -9.64
N VAL A 82 -0.88 -2.10 -8.90
CA VAL A 82 -1.23 -3.49 -8.61
C VAL A 82 -2.60 -3.72 -9.22
N THR A 83 -2.70 -4.59 -10.21
CA THR A 83 -3.95 -4.84 -10.93
C THR A 83 -4.12 -6.33 -11.20
N ALA A 84 -5.20 -6.92 -10.72
CA ALA A 84 -5.48 -8.33 -10.97
C ALA A 84 -5.80 -8.60 -12.44
N TYR A 85 -5.43 -9.80 -12.93
CA TYR A 85 -5.97 -10.32 -14.16
C TYR A 85 -7.39 -10.85 -13.90
N GLU A 86 -8.38 -10.13 -14.39
CA GLU A 86 -9.80 -10.41 -14.10
C GLU A 86 -10.24 -11.79 -14.55
N ASP A 87 -9.83 -12.21 -15.75
CA ASP A 87 -10.16 -13.51 -16.31
C ASP A 87 -9.55 -14.70 -15.56
N GLY A 88 -8.49 -14.46 -14.81
CA GLY A 88 -7.79 -15.50 -14.04
C GLY A 88 -8.22 -15.60 -12.58
N LEU A 89 -9.17 -14.79 -12.13
CA LEU A 89 -9.64 -14.81 -10.75
C LEU A 89 -10.44 -16.09 -10.44
N PRO A 90 -10.29 -16.64 -9.21
CA PRO A 90 -11.19 -17.71 -8.76
C PRO A 90 -12.66 -17.29 -8.81
N ASP A 91 -13.56 -18.23 -8.99
CA ASP A 91 -15.00 -17.96 -8.97
C ASP A 91 -15.40 -17.27 -7.65
N GLU A 92 -16.28 -16.28 -7.74
CA GLU A 92 -16.76 -15.47 -6.62
C GLU A 92 -15.70 -14.57 -5.96
N ALA A 93 -14.47 -14.58 -6.43
CA ALA A 93 -13.42 -13.70 -5.91
C ALA A 93 -13.63 -12.25 -6.36
N ALA A 94 -13.36 -11.32 -5.46
CA ALA A 94 -13.42 -9.89 -5.76
C ALA A 94 -12.24 -9.49 -6.64
N PHE A 95 -12.51 -8.68 -7.66
CA PHE A 95 -11.48 -8.00 -8.43
C PHE A 95 -10.75 -6.97 -7.53
N PHE A 96 -9.45 -6.82 -7.73
CA PHE A 96 -8.68 -5.81 -7.00
C PHE A 96 -7.71 -5.06 -7.92
N THR A 97 -7.57 -3.80 -7.64
CA THR A 97 -6.64 -2.90 -8.33
C THR A 97 -6.38 -1.65 -7.51
N THR A 98 -5.19 -1.09 -7.65
CA THR A 98 -4.92 0.28 -7.18
C THR A 98 -5.82 1.27 -7.93
N GLY A 99 -6.22 2.36 -7.26
CA GLY A 99 -7.14 3.35 -7.83
C GLY A 99 -8.62 2.99 -7.74
N ALA A 100 -8.97 1.82 -7.20
CA ALA A 100 -10.35 1.40 -6.93
C ALA A 100 -11.27 1.36 -8.17
N TYR A 101 -10.75 0.89 -9.29
CA TYR A 101 -11.54 0.65 -10.51
C TYR A 101 -12.30 -0.68 -10.43
N ASP A 102 -13.43 -0.79 -11.10
CA ASP A 102 -14.30 -1.97 -11.02
C ASP A 102 -13.88 -3.12 -11.95
N THR A 103 -13.08 -2.83 -12.98
CA THR A 103 -12.64 -3.80 -13.98
C THR A 103 -11.17 -3.62 -14.35
N GLU A 104 -10.56 -4.68 -14.85
CA GLU A 104 -9.19 -4.63 -15.39
C GLU A 104 -9.09 -3.61 -16.53
N GLN A 105 -10.04 -3.59 -17.45
CA GLN A 105 -10.04 -2.64 -18.56
C GLN A 105 -10.10 -1.18 -18.07
N ALA A 106 -10.94 -0.90 -17.08
CA ALA A 106 -11.04 0.44 -16.50
C ALA A 106 -9.72 0.87 -15.85
N ALA A 107 -9.04 -0.05 -15.16
CA ALA A 107 -7.73 0.20 -14.57
C ALA A 107 -6.66 0.48 -15.63
N ARG A 108 -6.66 -0.28 -16.73
CA ARG A 108 -5.74 -0.08 -17.86
C ARG A 108 -5.96 1.27 -18.54
N ASP A 109 -7.21 1.64 -18.77
CA ASP A 109 -7.59 2.89 -19.46
C ASP A 109 -7.31 4.13 -18.59
N ALA A 110 -7.35 3.97 -17.28
CA ALA A 110 -7.14 5.08 -16.33
C ALA A 110 -5.66 5.48 -16.17
N TRP A 111 -4.73 4.58 -16.49
CA TRP A 111 -3.29 4.87 -16.34
C TRP A 111 -2.93 6.25 -16.94
N PRO A 112 -2.17 7.12 -16.25
CA PRO A 112 -1.45 6.90 -14.98
C PRO A 112 -2.28 7.10 -13.69
N ASP A 113 -3.56 7.39 -13.80
CA ASP A 113 -4.40 7.48 -12.61
C ASP A 113 -4.48 6.12 -11.92
N GLY A 114 -4.47 6.12 -10.59
CA GLY A 114 -4.51 4.90 -9.77
C GLY A 114 -3.15 4.25 -9.53
N ASP A 115 -2.06 4.93 -9.89
CA ASP A 115 -0.72 4.45 -9.56
C ASP A 115 -0.37 4.67 -8.08
N LEU A 116 0.65 3.95 -7.65
CA LEU A 116 1.33 4.17 -6.38
C LEU A 116 2.62 4.91 -6.63
N GLU A 117 2.74 6.09 -6.08
CA GLU A 117 4.01 6.82 -6.04
C GLU A 117 4.93 6.22 -4.95
N VAL A 118 6.19 6.66 -4.95
CA VAL A 118 7.18 6.20 -3.96
C VAL A 118 6.67 6.37 -2.53
N GLY A 119 6.66 5.30 -1.77
CA GLY A 119 6.20 5.26 -0.38
C GLY A 119 4.70 5.03 -0.21
N GLU A 120 3.93 5.03 -1.27
CA GLU A 120 2.50 4.70 -1.19
C GLU A 120 2.28 3.20 -1.06
N THR A 121 1.16 2.84 -0.43
CA THR A 121 0.80 1.46 -0.10
C THR A 121 -0.59 1.13 -0.61
N TYR A 122 -0.81 -0.17 -0.84
CA TYR A 122 -2.10 -0.74 -1.18
C TYR A 122 -2.32 -2.02 -0.37
N GLU A 123 -3.54 -2.29 0.03
CA GLU A 123 -3.87 -3.47 0.82
C GLU A 123 -5.14 -4.14 0.28
N HIS A 124 -5.16 -5.46 0.25
CA HIS A 124 -6.33 -6.24 -0.14
C HIS A 124 -6.49 -7.49 0.72
N THR A 125 -7.72 -7.78 1.12
CA THR A 125 -8.09 -8.99 1.87
C THR A 125 -8.65 -10.03 0.92
N PHE A 126 -8.17 -11.28 1.02
CA PHE A 126 -8.53 -12.37 0.12
C PHE A 126 -9.49 -13.33 0.82
N GLU A 127 -10.75 -13.32 0.40
CA GLU A 127 -11.84 -14.09 1.03
C GLU A 127 -12.09 -15.46 0.38
N VAL A 128 -11.51 -15.71 -0.79
CA VAL A 128 -11.73 -16.94 -1.57
C VAL A 128 -10.39 -17.62 -1.86
N ALA A 129 -10.31 -18.92 -1.62
CA ALA A 129 -9.11 -19.70 -1.93
C ALA A 129 -8.87 -19.78 -3.45
N GLY A 130 -7.62 -19.81 -3.83
CA GLY A 130 -7.20 -19.93 -5.24
C GLY A 130 -5.92 -19.18 -5.54
N GLU A 131 -5.58 -19.09 -6.81
CA GLU A 131 -4.44 -18.31 -7.30
C GLU A 131 -4.92 -17.01 -7.93
N TYR A 132 -4.24 -15.93 -7.60
CA TYR A 132 -4.54 -14.58 -8.05
C TYR A 132 -3.30 -14.00 -8.71
N ASP A 133 -3.30 -13.97 -10.03
CA ASP A 133 -2.24 -13.31 -10.79
C ASP A 133 -2.55 -11.83 -10.94
N TYR A 134 -1.55 -11.01 -10.80
CA TYR A 134 -1.64 -9.57 -10.93
C TYR A 134 -0.41 -9.00 -11.64
N PHE A 135 -0.51 -7.77 -12.07
CA PHE A 135 0.51 -7.09 -12.85
C PHE A 135 0.55 -5.59 -12.57
N CYS A 136 1.60 -4.94 -13.05
CA CYS A 136 1.71 -3.49 -13.11
C CYS A 136 1.33 -3.02 -14.52
N VAL A 137 0.36 -2.12 -14.67
CA VAL A 137 -0.15 -1.68 -15.97
C VAL A 137 0.95 -1.19 -16.92
N PRO A 138 1.84 -0.25 -16.53
CA PRO A 138 2.88 0.22 -17.46
C PRO A 138 4.04 -0.75 -17.67
N HIS A 139 4.17 -1.80 -16.84
CA HIS A 139 5.32 -2.72 -16.87
C HIS A 139 4.89 -4.19 -16.98
N GLU A 140 3.77 -4.47 -17.62
CA GLU A 140 3.14 -5.80 -17.65
C GLU A 140 4.08 -6.91 -18.13
N ASP A 141 4.95 -6.62 -19.09
CA ASP A 141 5.88 -7.61 -19.64
C ASP A 141 6.94 -8.12 -18.64
N GLU A 142 7.20 -7.35 -17.60
CA GLU A 142 8.27 -7.63 -16.62
C GLU A 142 7.73 -7.78 -15.19
N MET A 143 6.68 -7.05 -14.86
CA MET A 143 6.21 -6.87 -13.50
C MET A 143 4.87 -7.57 -13.25
N VAL A 144 4.97 -8.86 -12.95
CA VAL A 144 3.84 -9.73 -12.61
C VAL A 144 4.08 -10.42 -11.27
N GLY A 145 3.01 -10.79 -10.59
CA GLY A 145 3.08 -11.49 -9.31
C GLY A 145 1.88 -12.41 -9.11
N THR A 146 1.96 -13.26 -8.09
CA THR A 146 0.92 -14.21 -7.74
C THR A 146 0.68 -14.24 -6.23
N VAL A 147 -0.58 -14.20 -5.83
CA VAL A 147 -1.00 -14.51 -4.46
C VAL A 147 -1.68 -15.86 -4.46
N ILE A 148 -1.18 -16.78 -3.66
CA ILE A 148 -1.78 -18.10 -3.45
C ILE A 148 -2.54 -18.08 -2.13
N VAL A 149 -3.85 -18.27 -2.19
CA VAL A 149 -4.74 -18.28 -1.02
C VAL A 149 -5.18 -19.71 -0.74
N LYS A 150 -4.81 -20.21 0.42
CA LYS A 150 -5.14 -21.57 0.87
C LYS A 150 -6.34 -21.58 1.79
N ASP A 151 -7.11 -22.66 1.76
CA ASP A 151 -8.30 -22.85 2.62
C ASP A 151 -8.00 -22.91 4.13
N GLU A 152 -6.75 -23.08 4.49
CA GLU A 152 -6.33 -23.15 5.89
C GLU A 152 -5.46 -21.98 6.31
#